data_d54279f1564e639f451a199075f59ccf
#
_entry.id   d54279f1564e639f451a199075f59ccf
#
_cell.length_a   1.000
_cell.length_b   1.000
_cell.length_c   1.000
_cell.angle_alpha   90.00
_cell.angle_beta   90.00
_cell.angle_gamma   90.00
#
_symmetry.space_group_name_H-M   'P 1'
#
loop_
_entity.id
_entity.type
_entity.pdbx_description
1 polymer ?
#
loop_
_entity_poly.entity_id
_entity_poly.type
_entity_poly.pdbx_seq_one_letter_code
_entity_poly.pdbx_strand_id
1 'polypeptide(L)'
;MNIYHIWARLKPGVNDMNFVESIHHFFKPLAAAGKLENYRITRRKLGLGPADLLDFHIMVEFRDLTQFDQTFAEIATRKDPLESLHFAVNSKVAEVKFALYRDFPDEVRHTGEEKF
;
A
#
# COMPACT_ATOMS: atom_id res chain seq x y z
N MET A 1 0.60 10.80 -10.11
CA MET A 1 0.61 9.49 -9.42
C MET A 1 -0.72 9.20 -8.77
N ASN A 2 -1.10 7.93 -8.77
CA ASN A 2 -2.18 7.43 -7.94
C ASN A 2 -1.53 6.71 -6.77
N ILE A 3 -1.95 7.02 -5.56
CA ILE A 3 -1.30 6.55 -4.35
C ILE A 3 -2.29 5.70 -3.57
N TYR A 4 -1.94 4.42 -3.42
CA TYR A 4 -2.74 3.50 -2.61
C TYR A 4 -2.24 3.53 -1.19
N HIS A 5 -3.09 3.94 -0.27
CA HIS A 5 -2.79 4.06 1.14
C HIS A 5 -3.29 2.84 1.89
N ILE A 6 -2.43 2.30 2.75
CA ILE A 6 -2.75 1.18 3.62
C ILE A 6 -2.40 1.61 5.04
N TRP A 7 -3.38 1.63 5.93
CA TRP A 7 -3.13 1.76 7.37
C TRP A 7 -3.32 0.40 8.02
N ALA A 8 -2.39 0.02 8.88
CA ALA A 8 -2.40 -1.30 9.49
C ALA A 8 -2.05 -1.27 10.97
N ARG A 9 -2.70 -2.15 11.73
CA ARG A 9 -2.34 -2.49 13.11
C ARG A 9 -1.97 -3.96 13.15
N LEU A 10 -0.85 -4.27 13.80
CA LEU A 10 -0.35 -5.64 13.89
C LEU A 10 -1.12 -6.46 14.93
N LYS A 11 -1.17 -7.76 14.72
CA LYS A 11 -1.65 -8.69 15.72
C LYS A 11 -0.73 -8.66 16.95
N PRO A 12 -1.27 -8.93 18.17
CA PRO A 12 -0.44 -9.03 19.36
C PRO A 12 0.71 -10.03 19.17
N GLY A 13 1.91 -9.65 19.61
CA GLY A 13 3.10 -10.48 19.53
C GLY A 13 3.82 -10.50 18.19
N VAL A 14 3.30 -9.84 17.18
CA VAL A 14 3.99 -9.72 15.89
C VAL A 14 5.14 -8.71 16.02
N ASN A 15 6.33 -9.14 15.58
CA ASN A 15 7.50 -8.27 15.54
C ASN A 15 7.37 -7.27 14.38
N ASP A 16 7.55 -5.99 14.67
CA ASP A 16 7.38 -4.90 13.71
C ASP A 16 8.40 -4.98 12.56
N MET A 17 9.64 -5.34 12.83
CA MET A 17 10.67 -5.49 11.80
C MET A 17 10.37 -6.67 10.88
N ASN A 18 9.82 -7.76 11.41
CA ASN A 18 9.40 -8.89 10.58
C ASN A 18 8.25 -8.52 9.65
N PHE A 19 7.33 -7.68 10.12
CA PHE A 19 6.26 -7.14 9.28
C PHE A 19 6.81 -6.29 8.14
N VAL A 20 7.72 -5.37 8.44
CA VAL A 20 8.35 -4.51 7.43
C VAL A 20 9.13 -5.35 6.41
N GLU A 21 9.84 -6.36 6.86
CA GLU A 21 10.57 -7.26 5.97
C GLU A 21 9.63 -8.02 5.04
N SER A 22 8.49 -8.49 5.54
CA SER A 22 7.46 -9.13 4.72
C SER A 22 6.91 -8.18 3.66
N ILE A 23 6.71 -6.91 3.99
CA ILE A 23 6.29 -5.89 3.03
C ILE A 23 7.33 -5.71 1.93
N HIS A 24 8.60 -5.63 2.29
CA HIS A 24 9.67 -5.53 1.30
C HIS A 24 9.73 -6.74 0.37
N HIS A 25 9.58 -7.95 0.90
CA HIS A 25 9.55 -9.17 0.09
C HIS A 25 8.38 -9.19 -0.88
N PHE A 26 7.26 -8.55 -0.52
CA PHE A 26 6.09 -8.47 -1.37
C PHE A 26 6.22 -7.38 -2.44
N PHE A 27 6.60 -6.16 -2.05
CA PHE A 27 6.59 -5.02 -2.97
C PHE A 27 7.85 -4.86 -3.83
N LYS A 28 9.03 -5.23 -3.32
CA LYS A 28 10.26 -5.06 -4.10
C LYS A 28 10.26 -5.79 -5.44
N PRO A 29 9.84 -7.07 -5.51
CA PRO A 29 9.75 -7.76 -6.80
C PRO A 29 8.73 -7.12 -7.74
N LEU A 30 7.61 -6.62 -7.23
CA LEU A 30 6.61 -5.93 -8.02
C LEU A 30 7.14 -4.63 -8.60
N ALA A 31 7.87 -3.85 -7.80
CA ALA A 31 8.52 -2.64 -8.25
C ALA A 31 9.57 -2.92 -9.33
N ALA A 32 10.40 -3.95 -9.13
CA ALA A 32 11.42 -4.36 -10.09
C ALA A 32 10.81 -4.82 -11.41
N ALA A 33 9.62 -5.41 -11.38
CA ALA A 33 8.90 -5.85 -12.58
C ALA A 33 8.07 -4.73 -13.24
N GLY A 34 8.14 -3.50 -12.73
CA GLY A 34 7.38 -2.36 -13.28
C GLY A 34 5.89 -2.39 -12.97
N LYS A 35 5.47 -3.14 -11.95
CA LYS A 35 4.05 -3.29 -11.58
C LYS A 35 3.57 -2.22 -10.61
N LEU A 36 4.47 -1.49 -10.02
CA LEU A 36 4.24 -0.26 -9.27
C LEU A 36 5.48 0.63 -9.40
N GLU A 37 5.36 1.91 -9.11
CA GLU A 37 6.46 2.86 -9.28
C GLU A 37 7.33 2.94 -8.03
N ASN A 38 6.71 3.04 -6.87
CA ASN A 38 7.43 3.17 -5.61
C ASN A 38 6.51 2.80 -4.45
N TYR A 39 7.09 2.54 -3.28
CA TYR A 39 6.33 2.39 -2.06
C TYR A 39 7.12 2.93 -0.88
N ARG A 40 6.41 3.27 0.19
CA ARG A 40 7.00 3.84 1.39
C ARG A 40 6.29 3.28 2.61
N ILE A 41 7.06 2.96 3.64
CA ILE A 41 6.53 2.44 4.91
C ILE A 41 6.80 3.49 5.98
N THR A 42 5.75 3.90 6.69
CA THR A 42 5.86 4.82 7.82
C THR A 42 5.13 4.24 9.02
N ARG A 43 5.53 4.66 10.20
CA ARG A 43 4.86 4.30 11.45
C ARG A 43 4.58 5.57 12.25
N ARG A 44 3.44 5.61 12.92
CA ARG A 44 3.08 6.73 13.80
C ARG A 44 4.21 7.01 14.78
N LYS A 45 4.56 8.28 14.90
CA LYS A 45 5.63 8.74 15.78
C LYS A 45 5.03 9.48 16.97
N LEU A 46 5.53 9.19 18.18
CA LEU A 46 5.14 9.88 19.41
C LEU A 46 3.62 9.85 19.70
N GLY A 47 2.92 8.85 19.18
CA GLY A 47 1.47 8.76 19.34
C GLY A 47 0.68 9.87 18.64
N LEU A 48 1.32 10.63 17.75
CA LEU A 48 0.67 11.75 17.06
C LEU A 48 -0.15 11.27 15.86
N GLY A 49 -1.45 11.37 15.99
CA GLY A 49 -2.39 11.03 14.92
C GLY A 49 -3.79 10.78 15.47
N PRO A 50 -4.81 10.82 14.60
CA PRO A 50 -6.17 10.44 14.98
C PRO A 50 -6.25 9.00 15.47
N ALA A 51 -7.11 8.74 16.45
CA ALA A 51 -7.23 7.42 17.07
C ALA A 51 -7.73 6.34 16.09
N ASP A 52 -8.45 6.72 15.05
CA ASP A 52 -9.00 5.82 14.04
C ASP A 52 -8.03 5.52 12.90
N LEU A 53 -6.90 6.23 12.79
CA LEU A 53 -5.80 5.85 11.93
C LEU A 53 -4.84 4.96 12.70
N LEU A 54 -4.40 3.88 12.03
CA LEU A 54 -3.63 2.81 12.67
C LEU A 54 -2.12 3.13 12.68
N ASP A 55 -1.34 2.28 13.34
CA ASP A 55 0.07 2.58 13.62
C ASP A 55 0.97 2.65 12.40
N PHE A 56 0.76 1.75 11.43
CA PHE A 56 1.53 1.72 10.19
C PHE A 56 0.76 2.37 9.07
N HIS A 57 1.47 3.13 8.24
CA HIS A 57 0.92 3.73 7.05
C HIS A 57 1.87 3.44 5.88
N ILE A 58 1.38 2.66 4.93
CA ILE A 58 2.12 2.26 3.74
C ILE A 58 1.50 2.98 2.55
N MET A 59 2.34 3.58 1.73
CA MET A 59 1.93 4.29 0.53
C MET A 59 2.54 3.59 -0.67
N VAL A 60 1.70 3.20 -1.63
CA VAL A 60 2.15 2.51 -2.85
C VAL A 60 1.78 3.38 -4.03
N GLU A 61 2.77 3.80 -4.80
CA GLU A 61 2.59 4.71 -5.93
C GLU A 61 2.44 3.95 -7.23
N PHE A 62 1.38 4.29 -7.97
CA PHE A 62 1.11 3.80 -9.31
C PHE A 62 1.11 4.97 -10.29
N ARG A 63 1.68 4.75 -11.47
CA ARG A 63 1.76 5.74 -12.54
C ARG A 63 0.37 6.19 -13.01
N ASP A 64 -0.55 5.22 -13.12
CA ASP A 64 -1.92 5.43 -13.59
C ASP A 64 -2.83 4.32 -13.06
N LEU A 65 -4.14 4.44 -13.30
CA LEU A 65 -5.12 3.45 -12.89
C LEU A 65 -4.99 2.13 -13.66
N THR A 66 -4.43 2.15 -14.85
CA THR A 66 -4.18 0.93 -15.63
C THR A 66 -3.13 0.06 -14.94
N GLN A 67 -2.02 0.66 -14.52
CA GLN A 67 -0.98 -0.07 -13.77
C GLN A 67 -1.55 -0.62 -12.45
N PHE A 68 -2.31 0.21 -11.73
CA PHE A 68 -2.98 -0.19 -10.49
C PHE A 68 -3.89 -1.41 -10.72
N ASP A 69 -4.77 -1.33 -11.70
CA ASP A 69 -5.74 -2.39 -11.99
C ASP A 69 -5.06 -3.69 -12.41
N GLN A 70 -4.05 -3.61 -13.27
CA GLN A 70 -3.29 -4.79 -13.72
C GLN A 70 -2.59 -5.49 -12.56
N THR A 71 -1.99 -4.72 -11.65
CA THR A 71 -1.29 -5.28 -10.50
C THR A 71 -2.26 -5.93 -9.52
N PHE A 72 -3.39 -5.29 -9.25
CA PHE A 72 -4.42 -5.87 -8.39
C PHE A 72 -5.07 -7.11 -9.01
N ALA A 73 -5.27 -7.12 -10.32
CA ALA A 73 -5.78 -8.29 -11.01
C ALA A 73 -4.85 -9.49 -10.87
N GLU A 74 -3.53 -9.26 -10.95
CA GLU A 74 -2.52 -10.30 -10.76
C GLU A 74 -2.52 -10.84 -9.33
N ILE A 75 -2.59 -9.95 -8.33
CA ILE A 75 -2.68 -10.36 -6.92
C ILE A 75 -3.94 -11.19 -6.70
N ALA A 76 -5.05 -10.81 -7.32
CA ALA A 76 -6.34 -11.49 -7.19
C ALA A 76 -6.34 -12.91 -7.79
N THR A 77 -5.39 -13.25 -8.66
CA THR A 77 -5.26 -14.63 -9.18
C THR A 77 -4.86 -15.64 -8.11
N ARG A 78 -4.29 -15.18 -7.00
CA ARG A 78 -3.82 -15.98 -5.86
C ARG A 78 -2.82 -17.07 -6.26
N LYS A 79 -1.96 -16.76 -7.24
CA LYS A 79 -0.92 -17.67 -7.68
C LYS A 79 0.40 -17.38 -6.97
N ASP A 80 1.13 -18.44 -6.60
CA ASP A 80 2.47 -18.33 -6.06
C ASP A 80 3.48 -17.90 -7.14
N PRO A 81 4.56 -17.20 -6.76
CA PRO A 81 4.95 -16.88 -5.36
C PRO A 81 4.20 -15.69 -4.75
N LEU A 82 3.42 -14.95 -5.52
CA LEU A 82 2.78 -13.71 -5.08
C LEU A 82 1.79 -13.95 -3.93
N GLU A 83 1.01 -15.03 -4.00
CA GLU A 83 0.05 -15.37 -2.94
C GLU A 83 0.73 -15.63 -1.60
N SER A 84 1.81 -16.40 -1.58
CA SER A 84 2.54 -16.68 -0.34
C SER A 84 3.16 -15.41 0.25
N LEU A 85 3.69 -14.53 -0.57
CA LEU A 85 4.26 -13.26 -0.13
C LEU A 85 3.19 -12.31 0.41
N HIS A 86 2.04 -12.26 -0.25
CA HIS A 86 0.88 -11.49 0.20
C HIS A 86 0.34 -12.01 1.54
N PHE A 87 0.22 -13.32 1.67
CA PHE A 87 -0.21 -13.97 2.91
C PHE A 87 0.76 -13.68 4.07
N ALA A 88 2.06 -13.66 3.81
CA ALA A 88 3.06 -13.35 4.83
C ALA A 88 2.86 -11.94 5.43
N VAL A 89 2.43 -10.98 4.63
CA VAL A 89 2.06 -9.65 5.10
C VAL A 89 0.72 -9.71 5.84
N ASN A 90 -0.30 -10.23 5.17
CA ASN A 90 -1.69 -10.16 5.60
C ASN A 90 -1.94 -10.92 6.90
N SER A 91 -1.24 -12.02 7.12
CA SER A 91 -1.36 -12.84 8.34
C SER A 91 -0.89 -12.13 9.61
N LYS A 92 -0.11 -11.06 9.49
CA LYS A 92 0.43 -10.29 10.61
C LYS A 92 -0.46 -9.13 11.03
N VAL A 93 -1.48 -8.82 10.24
CA VAL A 93 -2.32 -7.63 10.41
C VAL A 93 -3.61 -7.98 11.13
N ALA A 94 -3.93 -7.23 12.20
CA ALA A 94 -5.16 -7.37 12.96
C ALA A 94 -6.30 -6.50 12.41
N GLU A 95 -5.94 -5.32 11.92
CA GLU A 95 -6.90 -4.35 11.37
C GLU A 95 -6.23 -3.58 10.25
N VAL A 96 -7.00 -3.28 9.19
CA VAL A 96 -6.48 -2.58 8.03
C VAL A 96 -7.54 -1.61 7.49
N LYS A 97 -7.07 -0.48 6.97
CA LYS A 97 -7.90 0.50 6.24
C LYS A 97 -7.18 0.87 4.96
N PHE A 98 -7.96 1.17 3.93
CA PHE A 98 -7.44 1.49 2.60
C PHE A 98 -8.02 2.80 2.08
N ALA A 99 -7.24 3.48 1.25
CA ALA A 99 -7.70 4.63 0.50
C ALA A 99 -6.90 4.76 -0.80
N LEU A 100 -7.51 5.35 -1.80
CA LEU A 100 -6.84 5.67 -3.06
C LEU A 100 -6.91 7.18 -3.25
N TYR A 101 -5.74 7.80 -3.35
CA TYR A 101 -5.59 9.24 -3.59
C TYR A 101 -4.84 9.45 -4.89
N ARG A 102 -5.03 10.60 -5.49
CA ARG A 102 -4.31 11.01 -6.69
C ARG A 102 -3.69 12.38 -6.45
N ASP A 103 -2.54 12.62 -7.03
CA ASP A 103 -1.94 13.95 -7.05
C ASP A 103 -2.93 14.94 -7.64
N PHE A 104 -3.02 16.11 -7.02
CA PHE A 104 -3.93 17.17 -7.46
C PHE A 104 -3.12 18.44 -7.78
N PRO A 105 -3.42 19.14 -8.89
CA PRO A 105 -4.41 18.76 -9.92
C PRO A 105 -3.87 17.68 -10.88
N ASP A 106 -4.80 17.00 -11.58
CA ASP A 106 -4.45 16.08 -12.66
C ASP A 106 -3.74 16.84 -13.79
N GLU A 107 -2.82 16.15 -14.48
CA GLU A 107 -2.07 16.73 -15.60
C GLU A 107 -2.95 17.26 -16.73
N VAL A 108 -4.11 16.63 -16.92
CA VAL A 108 -5.04 16.95 -18.01
C VAL A 108 -6.14 17.90 -17.60
N ARG A 109 -6.16 18.38 -16.35
CA ARG A 109 -7.22 19.24 -15.82
C ARG A 109 -6.62 20.50 -15.21
N HIS A 110 -7.40 21.57 -15.30
CA HIS A 110 -7.04 22.82 -14.62
C HIS A 110 -7.49 22.77 -13.18
N THR A 111 -6.77 23.48 -12.31
CA THR A 111 -7.09 23.59 -10.90
C THR A 111 -8.55 24.07 -10.71
N GLY A 112 -9.29 23.36 -9.90
CA GLY A 112 -10.69 23.67 -9.62
C GLY A 112 -11.69 22.93 -10.50
N GLU A 113 -11.25 22.23 -11.52
CA GLU A 113 -12.11 21.44 -12.39
C GLU A 113 -12.24 19.97 -11.95
N GLU A 114 -11.40 19.55 -11.03
CA GLU A 114 -11.44 18.21 -10.46
C GLU A 114 -12.73 18.03 -9.65
N LYS A 115 -13.43 16.93 -9.90
CA LYS A 115 -14.69 16.67 -9.21
C LYS A 115 -14.54 15.62 -8.11
N PHE A 116 -13.56 14.78 -8.22
CA PHE A 116 -13.21 13.75 -7.20
C PHE A 116 -11.92 13.04 -7.53
#